data_4221e680f7c43df1547d8cf71208ac3c
#
_entry.id   4221e680f7c43df1547d8cf71208ac3c
#
_cell.length_a   1.000
_cell.length_b   1.000
_cell.length_c   1.000
_cell.angle_alpha   90.00
_cell.angle_beta   90.00
_cell.angle_gamma   90.00
#
_symmetry.space_group_name_H-M   'P 1'
#
loop_
_entity.id
_entity.type
_entity.pdbx_description
1 polymer ?
#
loop_
_entity_poly.entity_id
_entity_poly.type
_entity_poly.pdbx_seq_one_letter_code
_entity_poly.pdbx_strand_id
1 'polypeptide(L)'
;MTTFLQAILFLLASGTVGQSYLTAAAAQSGASSHLDAMKSLYRREPPLPVTNQPLVDLGRDLFFDPLISASGTTACVSCHLPQLGWAVTDPKSRNDSGKLTSRRSQPLTGIGHAGKAPLGWDGRNPTLEAQAKASIATGSMSMSATPTPVKVEIIEERVRANAAYVAKFKAALPDAPINIDTIVLAIAVFERTLEPAVAPFDRWIEGDQAAISESAKRGFELYNGKALCFTCHRGWRFTDDLFHDIGTTSTDRGRGAVVKDDPSMQFAFKTPTLRDVALRPPYMHHGQQATLDEVMRHYEKGGIDRPSRSPLMQPIVLTNEERQDLIAFMETLSGGSGAAVPKR
;
A
#
# COMPACT_ATOMS: atom_id res chain seq x y z
N MET A 1 -78.45 38.23 -33.11
CA MET A 1 -77.28 38.12 -34.05
C MET A 1 -76.08 37.91 -33.20
N THR A 2 -75.85 36.79 -32.72
CA THR A 2 -75.33 35.51 -33.24
C THR A 2 -73.75 35.53 -33.38
N THR A 3 -73.14 34.70 -32.51
CA THR A 3 -71.99 33.87 -32.73
C THR A 3 -70.62 34.55 -33.04
N PHE A 4 -69.73 34.44 -32.06
CA PHE A 4 -68.37 33.93 -32.23
C PHE A 4 -67.60 34.08 -30.93
N LEU A 5 -67.63 33.05 -30.07
CA LEU A 5 -66.69 32.89 -28.95
C LEU A 5 -66.59 31.43 -28.52
N GLN A 6 -65.84 30.66 -29.28
CA GLN A 6 -65.31 29.34 -28.82
C GLN A 6 -64.16 28.98 -29.77
N ALA A 7 -62.91 29.18 -29.34
CA ALA A 7 -61.71 28.47 -29.69
C ALA A 7 -60.54 29.31 -29.20
N ILE A 8 -60.00 29.05 -28.03
CA ILE A 8 -58.58 29.16 -27.62
C ILE A 8 -58.54 28.65 -26.16
N LEU A 9 -58.45 27.36 -25.99
CA LEU A 9 -57.97 26.76 -24.73
C LEU A 9 -57.50 25.32 -24.97
N PHE A 10 -56.42 25.19 -25.70
CA PHE A 10 -55.63 23.93 -25.78
C PHE A 10 -54.27 24.31 -26.37
N LEU A 11 -53.31 24.74 -25.53
CA LEU A 11 -51.86 24.76 -25.83
C LEU A 11 -51.06 25.36 -24.66
N LEU A 12 -51.12 24.71 -23.50
CA LEU A 12 -50.15 24.97 -22.39
C LEU A 12 -49.97 23.75 -21.50
N ALA A 13 -49.69 22.60 -22.09
CA ALA A 13 -49.37 21.38 -21.35
C ALA A 13 -48.17 20.60 -21.86
N SER A 14 -47.32 21.18 -22.75
CA SER A 14 -46.18 20.47 -23.33
C SER A 14 -44.81 21.04 -22.98
N GLY A 15 -44.74 22.08 -22.12
CA GLY A 15 -43.46 22.73 -21.79
C GLY A 15 -42.70 22.21 -20.56
N THR A 16 -43.37 21.53 -19.62
CA THR A 16 -42.75 21.18 -18.33
C THR A 16 -42.10 19.81 -18.29
N VAL A 17 -42.49 18.88 -19.16
CA VAL A 17 -41.87 17.53 -19.19
C VAL A 17 -40.52 17.54 -19.90
N GLY A 18 -40.35 18.33 -20.94
CA GLY A 18 -39.09 18.42 -21.68
C GLY A 18 -37.96 19.08 -20.89
N GLN A 19 -38.25 20.07 -20.04
CA GLN A 19 -37.25 20.75 -19.22
C GLN A 19 -36.72 19.87 -18.09
N SER A 20 -37.58 19.00 -17.51
CA SER A 20 -37.17 18.05 -16.47
C SER A 20 -36.26 16.95 -17.02
N TYR A 21 -36.45 16.47 -18.22
CA TYR A 21 -35.53 15.49 -18.86
C TYR A 21 -34.20 16.10 -19.27
N LEU A 22 -34.15 17.33 -19.73
CA LEU A 22 -32.91 18.02 -20.08
C LEU A 22 -32.07 18.35 -18.84
N THR A 23 -32.66 18.72 -17.73
CA THR A 23 -31.95 18.97 -16.48
C THR A 23 -31.45 17.67 -15.84
N ALA A 24 -32.23 16.59 -15.90
CA ALA A 24 -31.78 15.27 -15.41
C ALA A 24 -30.66 14.69 -16.28
N ALA A 25 -30.74 14.80 -17.60
CA ALA A 25 -29.69 14.35 -18.52
C ALA A 25 -28.38 15.16 -18.35
N ALA A 26 -28.47 16.47 -18.14
CA ALA A 26 -27.29 17.32 -17.87
C ALA A 26 -26.67 17.02 -16.51
N ALA A 27 -27.48 16.74 -15.47
CA ALA A 27 -26.99 16.33 -14.17
C ALA A 27 -26.32 14.96 -14.21
N GLN A 28 -26.89 14.01 -14.96
CA GLN A 28 -26.28 12.68 -15.16
C GLN A 28 -24.99 12.73 -15.95
N SER A 29 -24.91 13.56 -17.01
CA SER A 29 -23.68 13.73 -17.79
C SER A 29 -22.57 14.38 -16.96
N GLY A 30 -22.90 15.34 -16.10
CA GLY A 30 -21.96 15.96 -15.17
C GLY A 30 -21.44 14.99 -14.10
N ALA A 31 -22.32 14.17 -13.54
CA ALA A 31 -21.96 13.14 -12.56
C ALA A 31 -21.08 12.05 -13.18
N SER A 32 -21.39 11.59 -14.40
CA SER A 32 -20.59 10.62 -15.13
C SER A 32 -19.19 11.16 -15.42
N SER A 33 -19.08 12.39 -15.91
CA SER A 33 -17.78 13.02 -16.21
C SER A 33 -16.92 13.21 -14.95
N HIS A 34 -17.53 13.51 -13.79
CA HIS A 34 -16.82 13.64 -12.51
C HIS A 34 -16.30 12.29 -12.01
N LEU A 35 -17.11 11.23 -12.08
CA LEU A 35 -16.72 9.88 -11.71
C LEU A 35 -15.57 9.37 -12.61
N ASP A 36 -15.64 9.61 -13.91
CA ASP A 36 -14.59 9.21 -14.86
C ASP A 36 -13.30 9.99 -14.62
N ALA A 37 -13.38 11.28 -14.26
CA ALA A 37 -12.22 12.07 -13.85
C ALA A 37 -11.59 11.52 -12.56
N MET A 38 -12.40 11.17 -11.56
CA MET A 38 -11.88 10.52 -10.35
C MET A 38 -11.22 9.18 -10.67
N LYS A 39 -11.85 8.32 -11.46
CA LYS A 39 -11.30 7.03 -11.87
C LYS A 39 -9.94 7.16 -12.54
N SER A 40 -9.74 8.19 -13.36
CA SER A 40 -8.49 8.40 -14.08
C SER A 40 -7.28 8.56 -13.15
N LEU A 41 -7.47 9.08 -11.93
CA LEU A 41 -6.42 9.25 -10.92
C LEU A 41 -5.92 7.90 -10.36
N TYR A 42 -6.68 6.84 -10.53
CA TYR A 42 -6.40 5.51 -9.96
C TYR A 42 -5.98 4.49 -11.02
N ARG A 43 -5.83 4.88 -12.28
CA ARG A 43 -5.31 3.99 -13.33
C ARG A 43 -3.89 3.57 -12.99
N ARG A 44 -3.65 2.27 -13.08
CA ARG A 44 -2.32 1.70 -12.80
C ARG A 44 -1.28 2.26 -13.76
N GLU A 45 -0.13 2.58 -13.21
CA GLU A 45 1.06 2.78 -14.03
C GLU A 45 1.57 1.45 -14.57
N PRO A 46 2.24 1.45 -15.74
CA PRO A 46 2.86 0.24 -16.26
C PRO A 46 3.96 -0.25 -15.30
N PRO A 47 4.23 -1.57 -15.28
CA PRO A 47 5.35 -2.11 -14.52
C PRO A 47 6.68 -1.43 -14.87
N LEU A 48 7.55 -1.31 -13.89
CA LEU A 48 8.88 -0.76 -14.13
C LEU A 48 9.67 -1.66 -15.08
N PRO A 49 10.44 -1.08 -16.03
CA PRO A 49 11.20 -1.86 -17.00
C PRO A 49 12.32 -2.67 -16.32
N VAL A 50 12.40 -3.94 -16.65
CA VAL A 50 13.50 -4.82 -16.22
C VAL A 50 14.62 -4.74 -17.27
N THR A 51 15.75 -4.17 -16.88
CA THR A 51 16.93 -4.02 -17.77
C THR A 51 17.99 -5.10 -17.56
N ASN A 52 17.96 -5.83 -16.44
CA ASN A 52 18.89 -6.90 -16.11
C ASN A 52 18.13 -8.05 -15.43
N GLN A 53 17.61 -8.98 -16.23
CA GLN A 53 16.86 -10.12 -15.72
C GLN A 53 17.71 -11.06 -14.82
N PRO A 54 18.98 -11.38 -15.14
CA PRO A 54 19.85 -12.13 -14.22
C PRO A 54 19.96 -11.49 -12.84
N LEU A 55 19.97 -10.16 -12.73
CA LEU A 55 20.04 -9.45 -11.44
C LEU A 55 18.72 -9.54 -10.67
N VAL A 56 17.58 -9.49 -11.35
CA VAL A 56 16.25 -9.74 -10.74
C VAL A 56 16.17 -11.17 -10.20
N ASP A 57 16.62 -12.15 -10.98
CA ASP A 57 16.58 -13.57 -10.59
C ASP A 57 17.52 -13.84 -9.40
N LEU A 58 18.71 -13.25 -9.38
CA LEU A 58 19.61 -13.29 -8.23
C LEU A 58 18.96 -12.68 -6.99
N GLY A 59 18.37 -11.50 -7.12
CA GLY A 59 17.70 -10.80 -6.03
C GLY A 59 16.52 -11.59 -5.47
N ARG A 60 15.72 -12.22 -6.34
CA ARG A 60 14.64 -13.12 -5.94
C ARG A 60 15.20 -14.29 -5.11
N ASP A 61 16.22 -14.98 -5.60
CA ASP A 61 16.79 -16.12 -4.89
C ASP A 61 17.31 -15.71 -3.52
N LEU A 62 18.02 -14.59 -3.41
CA LEU A 62 18.51 -14.03 -2.15
C LEU A 62 17.35 -13.65 -1.21
N PHE A 63 16.25 -13.08 -1.73
CA PHE A 63 15.09 -12.70 -0.94
C PHE A 63 14.40 -13.91 -0.28
N PHE A 64 14.44 -15.07 -0.94
CA PHE A 64 13.84 -16.32 -0.45
C PHE A 64 14.81 -17.21 0.31
N ASP A 65 16.13 -16.90 0.31
CA ASP A 65 17.14 -17.73 0.95
C ASP A 65 17.45 -17.26 2.38
N PRO A 66 17.30 -18.12 3.40
CA PRO A 66 17.65 -17.79 4.77
C PRO A 66 19.16 -17.57 5.00
N LEU A 67 20.01 -17.97 4.07
CA LEU A 67 21.47 -17.79 4.14
C LEU A 67 21.89 -16.34 4.44
N ILE A 68 21.07 -15.35 4.06
CA ILE A 68 21.34 -13.93 4.25
C ILE A 68 20.99 -13.39 5.65
N SER A 69 20.57 -14.23 6.59
CA SER A 69 20.36 -13.82 7.98
C SER A 69 21.49 -14.26 8.91
N ALA A 70 21.53 -13.67 10.09
CA ALA A 70 22.55 -13.98 11.10
C ALA A 70 22.54 -15.47 11.49
N SER A 71 21.36 -16.01 11.76
CA SER A 71 21.18 -17.43 12.12
C SER A 71 21.28 -18.38 10.92
N GLY A 72 21.06 -17.88 9.69
CA GLY A 72 20.86 -18.71 8.50
C GLY A 72 19.49 -19.40 8.45
N THR A 73 18.49 -18.90 9.21
CA THR A 73 17.15 -19.53 9.28
C THR A 73 16.01 -18.58 8.88
N THR A 74 16.28 -17.29 8.73
CA THR A 74 15.29 -16.25 8.39
C THR A 74 15.59 -15.63 7.04
N ALA A 75 14.61 -15.63 6.14
CA ALA A 75 14.67 -14.95 4.85
C ALA A 75 13.76 -13.71 4.84
N CYS A 76 13.89 -12.83 3.84
CA CYS A 76 12.97 -11.69 3.67
C CYS A 76 11.51 -12.16 3.55
N VAL A 77 11.30 -13.25 2.82
CA VAL A 77 9.97 -13.88 2.67
C VAL A 77 9.35 -14.33 4.00
N SER A 78 10.14 -14.56 5.05
CA SER A 78 9.59 -14.92 6.38
C SER A 78 8.69 -13.82 6.96
N CYS A 79 8.92 -12.56 6.54
CA CYS A 79 8.15 -11.40 6.98
C CYS A 79 7.43 -10.68 5.84
N HIS A 80 7.66 -11.07 4.58
CA HIS A 80 7.08 -10.49 3.38
C HIS A 80 6.51 -11.60 2.49
N LEU A 81 5.36 -12.15 2.94
CA LEU A 81 4.69 -13.29 2.29
C LEU A 81 3.96 -12.83 1.01
N PRO A 82 4.26 -13.41 -0.16
CA PRO A 82 3.66 -13.00 -1.44
C PRO A 82 2.13 -13.00 -1.42
N GLN A 83 1.52 -14.05 -0.84
CA GLN A 83 0.07 -14.23 -0.77
C GLN A 83 -0.64 -13.23 0.14
N LEU A 84 0.10 -12.44 0.92
CA LEU A 84 -0.42 -11.42 1.84
C LEU A 84 -0.03 -10.00 1.41
N GLY A 85 0.11 -9.77 0.10
CA GLY A 85 0.59 -8.48 -0.41
C GLY A 85 2.01 -8.15 0.05
N TRP A 86 2.86 -9.18 0.19
CA TRP A 86 4.24 -9.09 0.67
C TRP A 86 4.34 -8.51 2.10
N ALA A 87 3.42 -8.92 2.97
CA ALA A 87 3.38 -8.58 4.39
C ALA A 87 3.15 -9.85 5.23
N VAL A 88 2.76 -9.68 6.49
CA VAL A 88 2.38 -10.77 7.41
C VAL A 88 1.03 -10.48 8.06
N THR A 89 0.41 -11.52 8.64
CA THR A 89 -0.80 -11.39 9.48
C THR A 89 -0.49 -11.28 10.96
N ASP A 90 0.77 -11.44 11.36
CA ASP A 90 1.15 -11.21 12.77
C ASP A 90 1.05 -9.72 13.12
N PRO A 91 0.56 -9.38 14.34
CA PRO A 91 0.51 -7.99 14.82
C PRO A 91 1.88 -7.31 14.86
N LYS A 92 2.93 -8.08 15.07
CA LYS A 92 4.34 -7.66 15.07
C LYS A 92 5.17 -8.72 14.41
N SER A 93 6.12 -8.32 13.58
CA SER A 93 7.05 -9.26 12.96
C SER A 93 7.98 -9.89 14.01
N ARG A 94 8.57 -11.03 13.67
CA ARG A 94 9.61 -11.66 14.48
C ARG A 94 10.97 -11.36 13.88
N ASN A 95 11.94 -11.11 14.73
CA ASN A 95 13.33 -11.03 14.29
C ASN A 95 13.95 -12.43 14.17
N ASP A 96 15.19 -12.48 13.71
CA ASP A 96 15.95 -13.72 13.47
C ASP A 96 16.17 -14.58 14.73
N SER A 97 16.05 -14.01 15.95
CA SER A 97 16.04 -14.76 17.21
C SER A 97 14.65 -15.20 17.67
N GLY A 98 13.62 -15.00 16.85
CA GLY A 98 12.22 -15.32 17.18
C GLY A 98 11.49 -14.32 18.08
N LYS A 99 12.16 -13.26 18.54
CA LYS A 99 11.55 -12.21 19.38
C LYS A 99 10.69 -11.27 18.56
N LEU A 100 9.57 -10.82 19.13
CA LEU A 100 8.71 -9.83 18.49
C LEU A 100 9.43 -8.49 18.34
N THR A 101 9.33 -7.90 17.15
CA THR A 101 9.76 -6.52 16.88
C THR A 101 8.71 -5.52 17.42
N SER A 102 9.04 -4.22 17.42
CA SER A 102 8.09 -3.18 17.84
C SER A 102 6.97 -2.94 16.83
N ARG A 103 7.19 -3.28 15.56
CA ARG A 103 6.29 -3.01 14.44
C ARG A 103 6.11 -4.26 13.58
N ARG A 104 5.05 -4.28 12.79
CA ARG A 104 4.85 -5.28 11.74
C ARG A 104 5.61 -4.90 10.46
N SER A 105 5.83 -5.87 9.58
CA SER A 105 6.37 -5.60 8.24
C SER A 105 5.39 -4.78 7.41
N GLN A 106 5.92 -3.82 6.63
CA GLN A 106 5.15 -3.11 5.62
C GLN A 106 4.95 -3.97 4.38
N PRO A 107 3.85 -3.77 3.63
CA PRO A 107 3.67 -4.41 2.34
C PRO A 107 4.71 -3.90 1.34
N LEU A 108 5.24 -4.79 0.48
CA LEU A 108 6.14 -4.42 -0.60
C LEU A 108 5.45 -4.33 -1.96
N THR A 109 4.15 -4.62 -2.03
CA THR A 109 3.39 -4.54 -3.28
C THR A 109 3.46 -3.13 -3.87
N GLY A 110 3.91 -2.99 -5.13
CA GLY A 110 4.11 -1.72 -5.81
C GLY A 110 5.21 -0.84 -5.22
N ILE A 111 6.12 -1.38 -4.41
CA ILE A 111 7.16 -0.58 -3.73
C ILE A 111 8.15 0.08 -4.70
N GLY A 112 8.37 -0.52 -5.87
CA GLY A 112 9.22 0.06 -6.91
C GLY A 112 8.81 1.46 -7.34
N HIS A 113 7.51 1.76 -7.29
CA HIS A 113 6.94 3.05 -7.66
C HIS A 113 6.97 4.11 -6.52
N ALA A 114 7.57 3.80 -5.36
CA ALA A 114 7.72 4.78 -4.29
C ALA A 114 8.70 5.92 -4.62
N GLY A 115 9.46 5.80 -5.71
CA GLY A 115 10.38 6.83 -6.16
C GLY A 115 11.47 7.12 -5.13
N LYS A 116 11.60 8.39 -4.71
CA LYS A 116 12.55 8.85 -3.71
C LYS A 116 11.95 8.93 -2.29
N ALA A 117 10.74 8.45 -2.08
CA ALA A 117 10.11 8.51 -0.77
C ALA A 117 10.84 7.61 0.23
N PRO A 118 11.18 8.11 1.43
CA PRO A 118 11.88 7.31 2.43
C PRO A 118 11.07 6.10 2.87
N LEU A 119 11.74 5.00 3.18
CA LEU A 119 11.19 3.67 3.42
C LEU A 119 11.17 3.29 4.91
N GLY A 120 10.37 2.27 5.22
CA GLY A 120 10.06 1.90 6.59
C GLY A 120 8.90 2.75 7.16
N TRP A 121 8.30 2.30 8.25
CA TRP A 121 7.19 3.00 8.89
C TRP A 121 7.51 4.44 9.32
N ASP A 122 8.76 4.72 9.63
CA ASP A 122 9.24 6.04 10.06
C ASP A 122 10.17 6.73 9.03
N GLY A 123 10.36 6.13 7.86
CA GLY A 123 11.13 6.71 6.77
C GLY A 123 12.60 6.89 7.08
N ARG A 124 13.21 6.00 7.88
CA ARG A 124 14.63 6.09 8.25
C ARG A 124 15.58 5.69 7.12
N ASN A 125 15.10 4.93 6.14
CA ASN A 125 15.91 4.41 5.05
C ASN A 125 15.59 5.12 3.74
N PRO A 126 16.56 5.76 3.07
CA PRO A 126 16.30 6.57 1.88
C PRO A 126 16.05 5.74 0.61
N THR A 127 16.49 4.48 0.56
CA THR A 127 16.37 3.60 -0.62
C THR A 127 16.08 2.17 -0.22
N LEU A 128 15.66 1.32 -1.18
CA LEU A 128 15.44 -0.12 -0.97
C LEU A 128 16.75 -0.81 -0.57
N GLU A 129 17.90 -0.43 -1.17
CA GLU A 129 19.22 -0.95 -0.82
C GLU A 129 19.56 -0.64 0.65
N ALA A 130 19.33 0.60 1.07
CA ALA A 130 19.55 1.01 2.47
C ALA A 130 18.61 0.27 3.42
N GLN A 131 17.35 0.06 3.04
CA GLN A 131 16.37 -0.69 3.83
C GLN A 131 16.79 -2.17 3.97
N ALA A 132 17.17 -2.82 2.87
CA ALA A 132 17.65 -4.21 2.89
C ALA A 132 18.94 -4.35 3.72
N LYS A 133 19.91 -3.44 3.52
CA LYS A 133 21.16 -3.40 4.29
C LYS A 133 20.89 -3.22 5.79
N ALA A 134 20.00 -2.29 6.16
CA ALA A 134 19.64 -2.09 7.55
C ALA A 134 18.97 -3.33 8.17
N SER A 135 18.12 -4.04 7.45
CA SER A 135 17.49 -5.28 7.92
C SER A 135 18.50 -6.39 8.18
N ILE A 136 19.47 -6.55 7.28
CA ILE A 136 20.51 -7.59 7.34
C ILE A 136 21.60 -7.25 8.38
N ALA A 137 22.07 -6.01 8.41
CA ALA A 137 23.26 -5.63 9.18
C ALA A 137 22.96 -5.24 10.63
N THR A 138 21.81 -4.61 10.90
CA THR A 138 21.48 -4.04 12.22
C THR A 138 20.04 -4.26 12.68
N GLY A 139 19.21 -4.79 11.82
CA GLY A 139 17.75 -4.92 12.01
C GLY A 139 17.30 -6.32 12.39
N SER A 140 16.13 -6.69 11.89
CA SER A 140 15.44 -7.92 12.27
C SER A 140 16.19 -9.20 11.84
N MET A 141 17.02 -9.14 10.82
CA MET A 141 17.77 -10.29 10.29
C MET A 141 19.21 -10.40 10.85
N SER A 142 19.68 -9.39 11.60
CA SER A 142 21.02 -9.38 12.23
C SER A 142 21.03 -9.95 13.64
N MET A 143 19.86 -10.19 14.24
CA MET A 143 19.73 -10.55 15.65
C MET A 143 19.72 -12.06 15.81
N SER A 144 20.90 -12.66 16.00
CA SER A 144 20.98 -14.07 16.42
C SER A 144 20.50 -14.25 17.87
N ALA A 145 20.33 -15.50 18.31
CA ALA A 145 20.02 -15.83 19.70
C ALA A 145 21.13 -15.39 20.69
N THR A 146 22.33 -15.10 20.15
CA THR A 146 23.46 -14.54 20.93
C THR A 146 23.32 -13.01 21.04
N PRO A 147 23.79 -12.39 22.14
CA PRO A 147 23.69 -10.93 22.33
C PRO A 147 24.48 -10.10 21.31
N THR A 148 25.42 -10.70 20.60
CA THR A 148 26.29 -10.01 19.64
C THR A 148 25.70 -10.08 18.26
N PRO A 149 25.45 -8.94 17.58
CA PRO A 149 25.06 -8.93 16.16
C PRO A 149 26.09 -9.67 15.30
N VAL A 150 25.62 -10.50 14.38
CA VAL A 150 26.49 -11.18 13.42
C VAL A 150 27.04 -10.12 12.46
N LYS A 151 28.33 -10.13 12.23
CA LYS A 151 28.98 -9.26 11.27
C LYS A 151 28.54 -9.61 9.84
N VAL A 152 28.29 -8.61 9.03
CA VAL A 152 27.84 -8.79 7.63
C VAL A 152 28.86 -9.60 6.80
N GLU A 153 30.13 -9.56 7.16
CA GLU A 153 31.23 -10.32 6.51
C GLU A 153 30.96 -11.83 6.54
N ILE A 154 30.30 -12.34 7.57
CA ILE A 154 29.92 -13.77 7.67
C ILE A 154 28.87 -14.12 6.59
N ILE A 155 27.92 -13.21 6.34
CA ILE A 155 26.91 -13.40 5.28
C ILE A 155 27.58 -13.35 3.91
N GLU A 156 28.47 -12.38 3.70
CA GLU A 156 29.25 -12.28 2.45
C GLU A 156 30.09 -13.53 2.19
N GLU A 157 30.77 -14.08 3.23
CA GLU A 157 31.52 -15.31 3.14
C GLU A 157 30.64 -16.52 2.77
N ARG A 158 29.46 -16.64 3.40
CA ARG A 158 28.50 -17.70 3.06
C ARG A 158 28.07 -17.62 1.60
N VAL A 159 27.77 -16.42 1.09
CA VAL A 159 27.39 -16.21 -0.31
C VAL A 159 28.55 -16.54 -1.24
N ARG A 160 29.79 -16.10 -0.92
CA ARG A 160 31.03 -16.40 -1.69
C ARG A 160 31.39 -17.88 -1.66
N ALA A 161 31.09 -18.59 -0.60
CA ALA A 161 31.32 -20.04 -0.49
C ALA A 161 30.31 -20.89 -1.29
N ASN A 162 29.18 -20.29 -1.71
CA ASN A 162 28.16 -20.98 -2.49
C ASN A 162 28.40 -20.82 -4.00
N ALA A 163 28.88 -21.89 -4.65
CA ALA A 163 29.24 -21.89 -6.08
C ALA A 163 28.08 -21.46 -7.00
N ALA A 164 26.81 -21.80 -6.63
CA ALA A 164 25.65 -21.39 -7.39
C ALA A 164 25.45 -19.86 -7.34
N TYR A 165 25.64 -19.22 -6.16
CA TYR A 165 25.58 -17.78 -6.07
C TYR A 165 26.76 -17.11 -6.80
N VAL A 166 27.96 -17.64 -6.69
CA VAL A 166 29.12 -17.12 -7.45
C VAL A 166 28.83 -17.07 -8.96
N ALA A 167 28.27 -18.16 -9.51
CA ALA A 167 27.89 -18.22 -10.92
C ALA A 167 26.78 -17.18 -11.27
N LYS A 168 25.76 -17.03 -10.41
CA LYS A 168 24.68 -16.05 -10.62
C LYS A 168 25.17 -14.59 -10.52
N PHE A 169 26.04 -14.30 -9.55
CA PHE A 169 26.68 -12.97 -9.45
C PHE A 169 27.52 -12.67 -10.70
N LYS A 170 28.30 -13.62 -11.17
CA LYS A 170 29.09 -13.44 -12.40
C LYS A 170 28.21 -13.18 -13.63
N ALA A 171 27.04 -13.81 -13.71
CA ALA A 171 26.10 -13.59 -14.81
C ALA A 171 25.40 -12.22 -14.73
N ALA A 172 25.05 -11.79 -13.51
CA ALA A 172 24.31 -10.56 -13.26
C ALA A 172 25.20 -9.31 -13.18
N LEU A 173 26.37 -9.43 -12.57
CA LEU A 173 27.31 -8.34 -12.23
C LEU A 173 28.76 -8.84 -12.46
N PRO A 174 29.23 -9.02 -13.71
CA PRO A 174 30.48 -9.72 -14.02
C PRO A 174 31.75 -9.08 -13.40
N ASP A 175 31.75 -7.78 -13.21
CA ASP A 175 32.89 -7.00 -12.75
C ASP A 175 32.76 -6.53 -11.28
N ALA A 176 31.68 -6.90 -10.59
CA ALA A 176 31.42 -6.44 -9.23
C ALA A 176 31.82 -7.51 -8.19
N PRO A 177 32.39 -7.10 -7.03
CA PRO A 177 32.67 -8.03 -5.93
C PRO A 177 31.37 -8.53 -5.30
N ILE A 178 31.40 -9.74 -4.72
CA ILE A 178 30.32 -10.25 -3.87
C ILE A 178 30.52 -9.67 -2.46
N ASN A 179 29.73 -8.67 -2.13
CA ASN A 179 29.70 -8.01 -0.83
C ASN A 179 28.29 -7.58 -0.48
N ILE A 180 28.09 -7.01 0.73
CA ILE A 180 26.76 -6.58 1.19
C ILE A 180 26.10 -5.61 0.22
N ASP A 181 26.84 -4.69 -0.41
CA ASP A 181 26.26 -3.68 -1.29
C ASP A 181 25.70 -4.31 -2.58
N THR A 182 26.40 -5.28 -3.15
CA THR A 182 25.91 -6.01 -4.34
C THR A 182 24.81 -7.02 -4.00
N ILE A 183 24.84 -7.61 -2.80
CA ILE A 183 23.75 -8.46 -2.28
C ILE A 183 22.45 -7.65 -2.15
N VAL A 184 22.50 -6.50 -1.45
CA VAL A 184 21.29 -5.68 -1.27
C VAL A 184 20.85 -4.99 -2.55
N LEU A 185 21.77 -4.68 -3.47
CA LEU A 185 21.41 -4.19 -4.82
C LEU A 185 20.53 -5.22 -5.55
N ALA A 186 20.96 -6.49 -5.56
CA ALA A 186 20.16 -7.54 -6.20
C ALA A 186 18.78 -7.68 -5.56
N ILE A 187 18.70 -7.71 -4.23
CA ILE A 187 17.43 -7.77 -3.48
C ILE A 187 16.54 -6.57 -3.84
N ALA A 188 17.07 -5.36 -3.82
CA ALA A 188 16.33 -4.14 -4.13
C ALA A 188 15.85 -4.11 -5.59
N VAL A 189 16.63 -4.64 -6.53
CA VAL A 189 16.22 -4.76 -7.94
C VAL A 189 15.03 -5.74 -8.08
N PHE A 190 15.05 -6.86 -7.35
CA PHE A 190 13.89 -7.76 -7.28
C PHE A 190 12.69 -7.07 -6.63
N GLU A 191 12.84 -6.39 -5.49
CA GLU A 191 11.74 -5.70 -4.81
C GLU A 191 11.05 -4.66 -5.72
N ARG A 192 11.80 -4.00 -6.62
CA ARG A 192 11.22 -3.07 -7.61
C ARG A 192 10.30 -3.73 -8.63
N THR A 193 10.37 -5.05 -8.79
CA THR A 193 9.47 -5.81 -9.68
C THR A 193 8.19 -6.31 -9.02
N LEU A 194 8.00 -6.03 -7.72
CA LEU A 194 6.85 -6.51 -6.96
C LEU A 194 5.59 -5.70 -7.25
N GLU A 195 4.91 -6.05 -8.33
CA GLU A 195 3.66 -5.41 -8.73
C GLU A 195 2.44 -6.06 -8.03
N PRO A 196 1.43 -5.29 -7.65
CA PRO A 196 0.16 -5.86 -7.22
C PRO A 196 -0.52 -6.61 -8.37
N ALA A 197 -1.18 -7.71 -8.08
CA ALA A 197 -2.03 -8.37 -9.06
C ALA A 197 -3.16 -7.44 -9.53
N VAL A 198 -3.73 -7.71 -10.71
CA VAL A 198 -4.90 -6.98 -11.21
C VAL A 198 -6.09 -7.29 -10.30
N ALA A 199 -6.57 -6.26 -9.60
CA ALA A 199 -7.68 -6.36 -8.66
C ALA A 199 -9.04 -6.14 -9.36
N PRO A 200 -10.18 -6.55 -8.75
CA PRO A 200 -11.50 -6.19 -9.26
C PRO A 200 -11.66 -4.70 -9.52
N PHE A 201 -11.15 -3.85 -8.63
CA PHE A 201 -11.13 -2.40 -8.78
C PHE A 201 -10.44 -1.95 -10.09
N ASP A 202 -9.30 -2.56 -10.44
CA ASP A 202 -8.59 -2.19 -11.67
C ASP A 202 -9.43 -2.48 -12.92
N ARG A 203 -10.11 -3.63 -12.96
CA ARG A 203 -11.03 -3.97 -14.06
C ARG A 203 -12.19 -2.97 -14.17
N TRP A 204 -12.72 -2.55 -13.02
CA TRP A 204 -13.79 -1.54 -13.00
C TRP A 204 -13.29 -0.19 -13.51
N ILE A 205 -12.08 0.24 -13.16
CA ILE A 205 -11.45 1.45 -13.68
C ILE A 205 -11.30 1.37 -15.20
N GLU A 206 -10.97 0.19 -15.73
CA GLU A 206 -10.81 -0.04 -17.18
C GLU A 206 -12.15 -0.30 -17.92
N GLY A 207 -13.28 -0.21 -17.23
CA GLY A 207 -14.62 -0.21 -17.86
C GLY A 207 -15.50 -1.43 -17.60
N ASP A 208 -15.01 -2.49 -16.91
CA ASP A 208 -15.83 -3.63 -16.50
C ASP A 208 -16.76 -3.23 -15.34
N GLN A 209 -17.95 -2.79 -15.68
CA GLN A 209 -18.93 -2.29 -14.70
C GLN A 209 -19.40 -3.37 -13.71
N ALA A 210 -19.25 -4.66 -14.04
CA ALA A 210 -19.65 -5.79 -13.20
C ALA A 210 -18.50 -6.26 -12.27
N ALA A 211 -17.28 -5.73 -12.42
CA ALA A 211 -16.12 -6.16 -11.65
C ALA A 211 -16.24 -5.92 -10.14
N ILE A 212 -17.01 -4.94 -9.73
CA ILE A 212 -17.25 -4.61 -8.31
C ILE A 212 -18.76 -4.39 -8.05
N SER A 213 -19.18 -4.61 -6.81
CA SER A 213 -20.58 -4.44 -6.40
C SER A 213 -21.00 -2.97 -6.35
N GLU A 214 -22.32 -2.69 -6.36
CA GLU A 214 -22.84 -1.33 -6.17
C GLU A 214 -22.44 -0.76 -4.80
N SER A 215 -22.38 -1.60 -3.75
CA SER A 215 -21.84 -1.21 -2.45
C SER A 215 -20.41 -0.70 -2.54
N ALA A 216 -19.54 -1.43 -3.25
CA ALA A 216 -18.14 -1.00 -3.47
C ALA A 216 -18.04 0.30 -4.30
N LYS A 217 -18.95 0.52 -5.26
CA LYS A 217 -18.99 1.77 -6.03
C LYS A 217 -19.37 2.96 -5.13
N ARG A 218 -20.41 2.81 -4.29
CA ARG A 218 -20.74 3.83 -3.27
C ARG A 218 -19.58 4.05 -2.30
N GLY A 219 -18.89 2.96 -1.90
CA GLY A 219 -17.68 3.03 -1.08
C GLY A 219 -16.57 3.85 -1.71
N PHE A 220 -16.34 3.74 -3.03
CA PHE A 220 -15.38 4.55 -3.77
C PHE A 220 -15.76 6.04 -3.77
N GLU A 221 -17.03 6.37 -3.92
CA GLU A 221 -17.53 7.76 -3.84
C GLU A 221 -17.34 8.33 -2.42
N LEU A 222 -17.67 7.55 -1.38
CA LEU A 222 -17.43 7.92 0.01
C LEU A 222 -15.94 8.14 0.29
N TYR A 223 -15.10 7.27 -0.20
CA TYR A 223 -13.64 7.32 -0.06
C TYR A 223 -13.04 8.62 -0.61
N ASN A 224 -13.51 9.06 -1.78
CA ASN A 224 -13.07 10.29 -2.45
C ASN A 224 -13.82 11.54 -1.99
N GLY A 225 -14.92 11.37 -1.27
CA GLY A 225 -15.78 12.45 -0.80
C GLY A 225 -15.83 12.54 0.72
N LYS A 226 -16.96 12.16 1.30
CA LYS A 226 -17.31 12.34 2.71
C LYS A 226 -16.27 11.77 3.69
N ALA A 227 -15.66 10.62 3.38
CA ALA A 227 -14.70 9.95 4.25
C ALA A 227 -13.27 10.50 4.15
N LEU A 228 -12.97 11.33 3.14
CA LEU A 228 -11.68 12.03 2.93
C LEU A 228 -10.44 11.10 2.90
N CYS A 229 -10.60 9.81 2.64
CA CYS A 229 -9.49 8.84 2.65
C CYS A 229 -8.43 9.17 1.60
N PHE A 230 -8.88 9.72 0.43
CA PHE A 230 -8.02 10.10 -0.69
C PHE A 230 -7.00 11.18 -0.33
N THR A 231 -7.18 11.92 0.76
CA THR A 231 -6.24 12.98 1.17
C THR A 231 -4.84 12.45 1.47
N CYS A 232 -4.76 11.22 2.00
CA CYS A 232 -3.52 10.50 2.26
C CYS A 232 -3.37 9.28 1.32
N HIS A 233 -4.46 8.58 1.01
CA HIS A 233 -4.45 7.36 0.23
C HIS A 233 -4.91 7.61 -1.23
N ARG A 234 -4.16 8.41 -1.97
CA ARG A 234 -4.45 8.80 -3.37
C ARG A 234 -3.63 8.03 -4.40
N GLY A 235 -4.05 8.15 -5.65
CA GLY A 235 -3.38 7.53 -6.80
C GLY A 235 -3.52 6.01 -6.83
N TRP A 236 -3.01 5.38 -7.87
CA TRP A 236 -3.21 3.97 -8.14
C TRP A 236 -2.64 3.03 -7.05
N ARG A 237 -1.62 3.49 -6.30
CA ARG A 237 -1.06 2.77 -5.15
C ARG A 237 -1.82 3.03 -3.85
N PHE A 238 -2.76 3.97 -3.82
CA PHE A 238 -3.49 4.37 -2.62
C PHE A 238 -2.57 4.79 -1.47
N THR A 239 -1.60 5.65 -1.77
CA THR A 239 -0.67 6.25 -0.81
C THR A 239 -0.10 7.55 -1.37
N ASP A 240 0.13 8.52 -0.51
CA ASP A 240 0.88 9.73 -0.82
C ASP A 240 2.38 9.60 -0.49
N ASP A 241 2.77 8.43 0.06
CA ASP A 241 4.13 8.14 0.55
C ASP A 241 4.66 9.14 1.62
N LEU A 242 3.79 9.97 2.19
CA LEU A 242 4.12 10.92 3.24
C LEU A 242 3.92 10.32 4.65
N PHE A 243 4.11 11.15 5.67
CA PHE A 243 4.06 10.73 7.07
C PHE A 243 2.99 11.54 7.81
N HIS A 244 2.08 10.83 8.48
CA HIS A 244 0.98 11.42 9.22
C HIS A 244 0.84 10.80 10.60
N ASP A 245 0.61 11.63 11.60
CA ASP A 245 0.11 11.17 12.88
C ASP A 245 -1.41 11.06 12.79
N ILE A 246 -1.90 9.85 12.76
CA ILE A 246 -3.34 9.56 12.73
C ILE A 246 -3.93 9.28 14.11
N GLY A 247 -3.24 9.67 15.17
CA GLY A 247 -3.75 9.54 16.55
C GLY A 247 -3.89 8.11 17.04
N THR A 248 -2.96 7.21 16.69
CA THR A 248 -2.95 5.84 17.25
C THR A 248 -2.51 5.82 18.72
N THR A 249 -2.95 4.81 19.48
CA THR A 249 -2.60 4.62 20.91
C THR A 249 -1.22 4.01 21.10
N SER A 250 -0.20 4.51 20.42
CA SER A 250 1.15 3.98 20.51
C SER A 250 2.06 4.95 21.27
N THR A 251 3.04 4.40 21.98
CA THR A 251 4.17 5.15 22.55
C THR A 251 5.32 5.29 21.54
N ASP A 252 5.22 4.63 20.39
CA ASP A 252 6.20 4.70 19.33
C ASP A 252 6.17 6.10 18.67
N ARG A 253 7.28 6.80 18.76
CA ARG A 253 7.41 8.16 18.24
C ARG A 253 7.44 8.26 16.70
N GLY A 254 7.46 7.13 15.99
CA GLY A 254 7.43 7.10 14.53
C GLY A 254 8.52 7.95 13.90
N ARG A 255 8.16 8.77 12.93
CA ARG A 255 9.04 9.73 12.23
C ARG A 255 9.74 10.69 13.17
N GLY A 256 9.11 11.10 14.28
CA GLY A 256 9.71 11.98 15.27
C GLY A 256 10.91 11.39 16.02
N ALA A 257 11.16 10.07 15.90
CA ALA A 257 12.40 9.46 16.35
C ALA A 257 13.56 9.65 15.35
N VAL A 258 13.25 9.94 14.09
CA VAL A 258 14.21 10.13 12.99
C VAL A 258 14.45 11.62 12.74
N VAL A 259 13.39 12.42 12.67
CA VAL A 259 13.43 13.86 12.46
C VAL A 259 13.12 14.53 13.79
N LYS A 260 14.16 14.91 14.55
CA LYS A 260 14.03 15.37 15.93
C LYS A 260 13.57 16.83 16.06
N ASP A 261 13.85 17.63 15.05
CA ASP A 261 13.64 19.08 15.07
C ASP A 261 12.27 19.51 14.52
N ASP A 262 11.41 18.57 14.17
CA ASP A 262 10.06 18.81 13.69
C ASP A 262 9.03 18.16 14.62
N PRO A 263 8.37 18.94 15.51
CA PRO A 263 7.36 18.42 16.43
C PRO A 263 6.13 17.81 15.73
N SER A 264 5.83 18.24 14.50
CA SER A 264 4.70 17.70 13.72
C SER A 264 4.93 16.25 13.28
N MET A 265 6.19 15.79 13.28
CA MET A 265 6.56 14.42 12.93
C MET A 265 6.48 13.44 14.09
N GLN A 266 6.16 13.91 15.32
CA GLN A 266 5.96 13.01 16.45
C GLN A 266 4.77 12.08 16.16
N PHE A 267 4.96 10.78 16.41
CA PHE A 267 3.96 9.74 16.17
C PHE A 267 3.45 9.64 14.73
N ALA A 268 4.12 10.32 13.78
CA ALA A 268 3.81 10.21 12.36
C ALA A 268 4.40 8.92 11.76
N PHE A 269 3.60 8.25 10.93
CA PHE A 269 3.99 7.04 10.22
C PHE A 269 3.69 7.21 8.74
N LYS A 270 4.49 6.50 7.91
CA LYS A 270 4.30 6.49 6.46
C LYS A 270 2.93 5.96 6.11
N THR A 271 2.23 6.65 5.22
CA THR A 271 0.99 6.16 4.62
C THR A 271 1.28 4.87 3.86
N PRO A 272 0.76 3.70 4.29
CA PRO A 272 0.96 2.46 3.55
C PRO A 272 0.06 2.41 2.32
N THR A 273 0.48 1.69 1.28
CA THR A 273 -0.43 1.34 0.18
C THR A 273 -1.65 0.59 0.71
N LEU A 274 -2.83 0.81 0.08
CA LEU A 274 -4.02 0.00 0.35
C LEU A 274 -4.19 -1.16 -0.65
N ARG A 275 -3.28 -1.31 -1.63
CA ARG A 275 -3.27 -2.51 -2.47
C ARG A 275 -3.13 -3.75 -1.59
N ASP A 276 -3.95 -4.75 -1.86
CA ASP A 276 -4.01 -6.01 -1.09
C ASP A 276 -4.32 -5.82 0.41
N VAL A 277 -4.99 -4.72 0.79
CA VAL A 277 -5.24 -4.39 2.20
C VAL A 277 -6.08 -5.45 2.91
N ALA A 278 -7.05 -6.04 2.25
CA ALA A 278 -7.92 -7.07 2.83
C ALA A 278 -7.19 -8.39 3.13
N LEU A 279 -6.03 -8.64 2.49
CA LEU A 279 -5.26 -9.89 2.66
C LEU A 279 -4.36 -9.89 3.90
N ARG A 280 -4.17 -8.76 4.57
CA ARG A 280 -3.13 -8.58 5.60
C ARG A 280 -3.60 -7.94 6.91
N PRO A 281 -4.70 -8.41 7.51
CA PRO A 281 -5.00 -8.03 8.89
C PRO A 281 -3.88 -8.57 9.82
N PRO A 282 -3.70 -8.01 11.05
CA PRO A 282 -4.32 -6.80 11.54
C PRO A 282 -3.67 -5.53 10.98
N TYR A 283 -4.24 -4.36 11.29
CA TYR A 283 -3.89 -3.09 10.67
C TYR A 283 -3.07 -2.18 11.59
N MET A 284 -2.62 -1.04 11.06
CA MET A 284 -1.68 -0.07 11.63
C MET A 284 -0.25 -0.64 11.78
N HIS A 285 0.70 0.24 12.12
CA HIS A 285 2.13 -0.13 12.22
C HIS A 285 2.46 -1.17 13.29
N HIS A 286 1.59 -1.37 14.24
CA HIS A 286 1.76 -2.30 15.37
C HIS A 286 0.60 -3.31 15.52
N GLY A 287 -0.26 -3.44 14.49
CA GLY A 287 -1.30 -4.45 14.44
C GLY A 287 -2.41 -4.28 15.48
N GLN A 288 -2.77 -3.04 15.84
CA GLN A 288 -3.72 -2.77 16.90
C GLN A 288 -5.18 -3.01 16.50
N GLN A 289 -5.52 -2.79 15.24
CA GLN A 289 -6.86 -3.01 14.71
C GLN A 289 -6.92 -4.36 14.01
N ALA A 290 -7.79 -5.26 14.48
CA ALA A 290 -7.92 -6.60 13.95
C ALA A 290 -8.67 -6.63 12.61
N THR A 291 -9.61 -5.70 12.40
CA THR A 291 -10.52 -5.68 11.25
C THR A 291 -10.55 -4.32 10.56
N LEU A 292 -11.02 -4.29 9.30
CA LEU A 292 -11.28 -3.03 8.59
C LEU A 292 -12.38 -2.21 9.28
N ASP A 293 -13.36 -2.85 9.91
CA ASP A 293 -14.39 -2.14 10.69
C ASP A 293 -13.77 -1.37 11.87
N GLU A 294 -12.83 -1.98 12.59
CA GLU A 294 -12.10 -1.28 13.66
C GLU A 294 -11.24 -0.13 13.13
N VAL A 295 -10.66 -0.27 11.92
CA VAL A 295 -9.96 0.81 11.24
C VAL A 295 -10.92 1.95 10.92
N MET A 296 -12.09 1.67 10.35
CA MET A 296 -13.10 2.72 10.07
C MET A 296 -13.52 3.43 11.36
N ARG A 297 -13.80 2.70 12.43
CA ARG A 297 -14.15 3.28 13.74
C ARG A 297 -13.04 4.16 14.33
N HIS A 298 -11.78 3.87 14.05
CA HIS A 298 -10.67 4.73 14.44
C HIS A 298 -10.73 6.08 13.71
N TYR A 299 -10.99 6.07 12.39
CA TYR A 299 -11.14 7.29 11.59
C TYR A 299 -12.41 8.06 11.93
N GLU A 300 -13.53 7.38 12.22
CA GLU A 300 -14.77 8.02 12.70
C GLU A 300 -14.52 8.86 13.99
N LYS A 301 -13.66 8.36 14.88
CA LYS A 301 -13.28 9.07 16.11
C LYS A 301 -12.26 10.19 15.90
N GLY A 302 -11.60 10.26 14.75
CA GLY A 302 -10.56 11.23 14.47
C GLY A 302 -9.24 10.99 15.23
N GLY A 303 -9.04 9.78 15.78
CA GLY A 303 -7.84 9.42 16.54
C GLY A 303 -7.70 10.19 17.87
N ILE A 304 -6.56 9.99 18.56
CA ILE A 304 -6.20 10.72 19.78
C ILE A 304 -5.84 12.15 19.43
N ASP A 305 -6.47 13.11 20.11
CA ASP A 305 -6.15 14.54 19.96
C ASP A 305 -4.83 14.87 20.66
N ARG A 306 -3.88 15.39 19.89
CA ARG A 306 -2.56 15.80 20.35
C ARG A 306 -1.92 16.77 19.35
N PRO A 307 -0.94 17.59 19.77
CA PRO A 307 -0.36 18.65 18.92
C PRO A 307 0.24 18.17 17.59
N SER A 308 0.72 16.92 17.53
CA SER A 308 1.29 16.33 16.31
C SER A 308 0.26 15.71 15.37
N ARG A 309 -1.01 15.54 15.83
CA ARG A 309 -2.04 14.93 15.00
C ARG A 309 -2.19 15.68 13.68
N SER A 310 -2.12 14.95 12.57
CA SER A 310 -2.29 15.52 11.25
C SER A 310 -3.59 16.35 11.15
N PRO A 311 -3.57 17.57 10.63
CA PRO A 311 -4.78 18.35 10.42
C PRO A 311 -5.75 17.72 9.43
N LEU A 312 -5.29 16.77 8.62
CA LEU A 312 -6.10 15.95 7.72
C LEU A 312 -6.89 14.86 8.46
N MET A 313 -6.52 14.56 9.71
CA MET A 313 -7.20 13.57 10.55
C MET A 313 -8.34 14.24 11.31
N GLN A 314 -9.50 14.31 10.67
CA GLN A 314 -10.73 14.86 11.26
C GLN A 314 -11.72 13.73 11.55
N PRO A 315 -12.55 13.84 12.60
CA PRO A 315 -13.66 12.91 12.82
C PRO A 315 -14.61 12.89 11.61
N ILE A 316 -15.02 11.72 11.20
CA ILE A 316 -16.00 11.53 10.13
C ILE A 316 -17.25 10.86 10.66
N VAL A 317 -18.43 11.26 10.15
CA VAL A 317 -19.70 10.69 10.56
C VAL A 317 -20.18 9.75 9.47
N LEU A 318 -20.14 8.45 9.72
CA LEU A 318 -20.63 7.42 8.81
C LEU A 318 -21.83 6.69 9.39
N THR A 319 -22.80 6.37 8.55
CA THR A 319 -23.82 5.36 8.89
C THR A 319 -23.18 3.97 8.88
N ASN A 320 -23.87 2.98 9.43
CA ASN A 320 -23.43 1.59 9.37
C ASN A 320 -23.31 1.11 7.91
N GLU A 321 -24.25 1.51 7.04
CA GLU A 321 -24.23 1.17 5.62
C GLU A 321 -23.03 1.80 4.90
N GLU A 322 -22.78 3.09 5.08
CA GLU A 322 -21.63 3.80 4.51
C GLU A 322 -20.30 3.17 4.93
N ARG A 323 -20.20 2.73 6.19
CA ARG A 323 -19.01 2.03 6.66
C ARG A 323 -18.83 0.68 5.96
N GLN A 324 -19.91 -0.09 5.76
CA GLN A 324 -19.85 -1.35 5.01
C GLN A 324 -19.52 -1.11 3.52
N ASP A 325 -20.05 -0.06 2.91
CA ASP A 325 -19.72 0.34 1.54
C ASP A 325 -18.21 0.65 1.38
N LEU A 326 -17.62 1.38 2.33
CA LEU A 326 -16.16 1.64 2.35
C LEU A 326 -15.34 0.36 2.50
N ILE A 327 -15.77 -0.57 3.36
CA ILE A 327 -15.10 -1.87 3.53
C ILE A 327 -15.22 -2.68 2.24
N ALA A 328 -16.41 -2.77 1.65
CA ALA A 328 -16.62 -3.44 0.37
C ALA A 328 -15.73 -2.87 -0.73
N PHE A 329 -15.54 -1.54 -0.77
CA PHE A 329 -14.60 -0.92 -1.69
C PHE A 329 -13.15 -1.36 -1.41
N MET A 330 -12.68 -1.34 -0.16
CA MET A 330 -11.31 -1.72 0.19
C MET A 330 -11.00 -3.19 -0.15
N GLU A 331 -11.98 -4.09 -0.03
CA GLU A 331 -11.85 -5.48 -0.43
C GLU A 331 -11.58 -5.64 -1.93
N THR A 332 -12.13 -4.74 -2.76
CA THR A 332 -11.90 -4.76 -4.22
C THR A 332 -10.47 -4.40 -4.63
N LEU A 333 -9.66 -3.85 -3.71
CA LEU A 333 -8.26 -3.47 -3.98
C LEU A 333 -7.29 -4.65 -3.95
N SER A 334 -7.79 -5.85 -3.67
CA SER A 334 -6.99 -7.07 -3.56
C SER A 334 -7.16 -7.94 -4.81
N GLY A 335 -6.05 -8.16 -5.52
CA GLY A 335 -6.03 -8.99 -6.73
C GLY A 335 -5.80 -10.47 -6.48
N GLY A 336 -5.62 -10.86 -5.23
CA GLY A 336 -5.21 -12.21 -4.85
C GLY A 336 -3.71 -12.45 -5.02
N SER A 337 -3.24 -13.65 -4.70
CA SER A 337 -1.82 -14.01 -4.76
C SER A 337 -1.37 -14.27 -6.22
N GLY A 338 -1.32 -13.20 -7.03
CA GLY A 338 -0.79 -13.28 -8.39
C GLY A 338 0.74 -13.49 -8.45
N ALA A 339 1.43 -13.37 -7.33
CA ALA A 339 2.85 -13.68 -7.26
C ALA A 339 3.02 -15.19 -7.22
N ALA A 340 3.39 -15.78 -8.36
CA ALA A 340 3.88 -17.15 -8.39
C ALA A 340 5.09 -17.24 -7.46
N VAL A 341 4.91 -17.89 -6.30
CA VAL A 341 6.05 -18.29 -5.47
C VAL A 341 6.92 -19.19 -6.36
N PRO A 342 8.21 -18.89 -6.54
CA PRO A 342 9.09 -19.75 -7.32
C PRO A 342 8.99 -21.16 -6.75
N LYS A 343 8.66 -22.15 -7.60
CA LYS A 343 8.80 -23.57 -7.22
C LYS A 343 10.28 -23.80 -6.91
N ARG A 344 10.55 -24.29 -5.70
CA ARG A 344 11.89 -24.73 -5.29
C ARG A 344 12.38 -25.86 -6.19
#